data_dea325d461bd57bced0662153aba991f
#
_entry.id   dea325d461bd57bced0662153aba991f
#
_cell.length_a   1.000
_cell.length_b   1.000
_cell.length_c   1.000
_cell.angle_alpha   90.00
_cell.angle_beta   90.00
_cell.angle_gamma   90.00
#
_symmetry.space_group_name_H-M   'P 1'
#
loop_
_entity.id
_entity.type
_entity.pdbx_description
1 polymer ?
#
loop_
_entity_poly.entity_id
_entity_poly.type
_entity_poly.pdbx_seq_one_letter_code
_entity_poly.pdbx_strand_id
1 'polypeptide(L)'
;EIRLSLVGSEMCIRDRYTSYPTADRFTKEFGAEDFKKVLNARGTGENTADLSLYVHIPFCANVCFFCGCNKEVTKDHCRSKEYLEVLSKECELVSAEIGGNKEVVQLHFGGGSPTFLNNEEIFQVMDIIRSHFALAPDAEISIEVDPRSTPVDKVEVLAKAGFNRMSIGAVSYTHLTLPT
;
A
#
# COMPACT_ATOMS: atom_id res chain seq x y z
N GLU A 1 -15.60 -16.28 -22.87
CA GLU A 1 -16.68 -16.06 -21.89
C GLU A 1 -16.28 -16.48 -20.48
N ILE A 2 -15.79 -17.71 -20.29
CA ILE A 2 -15.31 -18.20 -18.98
C ILE A 2 -14.15 -17.35 -18.44
N ARG A 3 -13.30 -16.82 -19.29
CA ARG A 3 -12.20 -15.92 -18.89
C ARG A 3 -12.66 -14.53 -18.50
N LEU A 4 -13.70 -14.01 -19.13
CA LEU A 4 -14.30 -12.72 -18.75
C LEU A 4 -15.04 -12.80 -17.42
N SER A 5 -15.69 -13.93 -17.14
CA SER A 5 -16.31 -14.15 -15.82
C SER A 5 -15.27 -14.37 -14.72
N LEU A 6 -14.19 -15.10 -14.97
CA LEU A 6 -13.09 -15.27 -14.02
C LEU A 6 -12.37 -13.96 -13.70
N VAL A 7 -12.16 -13.12 -14.71
CA VAL A 7 -11.43 -11.86 -14.54
C VAL A 7 -12.35 -10.73 -14.05
N GLY A 8 -13.58 -10.66 -14.54
CA GLY A 8 -14.48 -9.57 -14.20
C GLY A 8 -15.29 -9.80 -12.91
N SER A 9 -15.87 -10.98 -12.76
CA SER A 9 -16.76 -11.23 -11.62
C SER A 9 -16.13 -12.14 -10.55
N GLU A 10 -15.42 -13.18 -10.93
CA GLU A 10 -14.89 -14.13 -9.93
C GLU A 10 -13.63 -13.65 -9.22
N MET A 11 -12.74 -12.88 -9.85
CA MET A 11 -11.67 -12.21 -9.12
C MET A 11 -12.26 -11.17 -8.15
N CYS A 12 -13.19 -10.34 -8.60
CA CYS A 12 -13.87 -9.41 -7.71
C CYS A 12 -14.68 -10.12 -6.62
N ILE A 13 -15.25 -11.29 -6.90
CA ILE A 13 -15.97 -12.10 -5.90
C ILE A 13 -14.98 -12.75 -4.92
N ARG A 14 -13.84 -13.27 -5.36
CA ARG A 14 -12.80 -13.80 -4.47
C ARG A 14 -12.23 -12.72 -3.58
N ASP A 15 -11.90 -11.56 -4.10
CA ASP A 15 -11.40 -10.44 -3.31
C ASP A 15 -12.44 -9.95 -2.29
N ARG A 16 -13.73 -10.09 -2.58
CA ARG A 16 -14.80 -9.78 -1.63
C ARG A 16 -14.87 -10.74 -0.44
N TYR A 17 -14.38 -11.96 -0.57
CA TYR A 17 -14.41 -12.96 0.49
C TYR A 17 -13.06 -13.14 1.21
N THR A 18 -12.01 -12.45 0.78
CA THR A 18 -10.68 -12.54 1.39
C THR A 18 -10.40 -11.48 2.46
N SER A 19 -11.26 -10.46 2.53
CA SER A 19 -11.17 -9.42 3.57
C SER A 19 -12.50 -9.28 4.32
N TYR A 20 -12.44 -9.07 5.63
CA TYR A 20 -13.62 -8.90 6.48
C TYR A 20 -13.49 -7.62 7.32
N PRO A 21 -14.55 -6.78 7.35
CA PRO A 21 -15.79 -6.93 6.59
C PRO A 21 -15.56 -6.80 5.09
N THR A 22 -16.40 -7.48 4.30
CA THR A 22 -16.37 -7.39 2.84
C THR A 22 -16.78 -5.99 2.35
N ALA A 23 -16.28 -5.55 1.21
CA ALA A 23 -16.46 -4.17 0.72
C ALA A 23 -17.92 -3.73 0.54
N ASP A 24 -18.84 -4.68 0.30
CA ASP A 24 -20.29 -4.43 0.23
C ASP A 24 -20.92 -4.06 1.58
N ARG A 25 -20.18 -4.27 2.68
CA ARG A 25 -20.59 -3.90 4.04
C ARG A 25 -20.13 -2.50 4.44
N PHE A 26 -19.27 -1.86 3.63
CA PHE A 26 -18.83 -0.51 3.91
C PHE A 26 -19.97 0.49 3.69
N THR A 27 -20.21 1.32 4.67
CA THR A 27 -21.23 2.37 4.62
C THR A 27 -20.60 3.75 4.58
N LYS A 28 -21.32 4.74 4.07
CA LYS A 28 -20.89 6.13 4.06
C LYS A 28 -20.99 6.81 5.43
N GLU A 29 -21.56 6.12 6.39
CA GLU A 29 -21.81 6.63 7.75
C GLU A 29 -20.55 6.61 8.61
N PHE A 30 -19.58 5.72 8.28
CA PHE A 30 -18.29 5.68 8.97
C PHE A 30 -17.40 6.84 8.46
N GLY A 31 -17.21 7.85 9.31
CA GLY A 31 -16.46 9.05 8.97
C GLY A 31 -15.16 9.19 9.76
N ALA A 32 -14.51 10.35 9.61
CA ALA A 32 -13.23 10.66 10.27
C ALA A 32 -13.30 10.56 11.79
N GLU A 33 -14.41 11.01 12.40
CA GLU A 33 -14.58 10.96 13.86
C GLU A 33 -14.74 9.52 14.37
N ASP A 34 -15.36 8.64 13.59
CA ASP A 34 -15.49 7.23 13.96
C ASP A 34 -14.13 6.52 13.83
N PHE A 35 -13.36 6.86 12.81
CA PHE A 35 -11.99 6.38 12.65
C PHE A 35 -11.10 6.81 13.82
N LYS A 36 -11.16 8.08 14.25
CA LYS A 36 -10.45 8.58 15.43
C LYS A 36 -10.82 7.83 16.70
N LYS A 37 -12.12 7.56 16.93
CA LYS A 37 -12.56 6.78 18.09
C LYS A 37 -11.92 5.38 18.10
N VAL A 38 -11.86 4.72 16.94
CA VAL A 38 -11.23 3.39 16.81
C VAL A 38 -9.73 3.47 17.12
N LEU A 39 -9.02 4.47 16.59
CA LEU A 39 -7.59 4.67 16.85
C LEU A 39 -7.32 4.95 18.35
N ASN A 40 -8.10 5.83 18.96
CA ASN A 40 -7.96 6.17 20.37
C ASN A 40 -8.30 5.00 21.31
N ALA A 41 -9.28 4.17 20.95
CA ALA A 41 -9.69 3.01 21.76
C ALA A 41 -8.57 1.97 21.94
N ARG A 42 -7.58 1.93 21.04
CA ARG A 42 -6.39 1.06 21.19
C ARG A 42 -5.60 1.36 22.46
N GLY A 43 -5.59 2.62 22.93
CA GLY A 43 -4.82 3.04 24.11
C GLY A 43 -5.49 2.78 25.45
N THR A 44 -6.79 2.46 25.45
CA THR A 44 -7.61 2.38 26.68
C THR A 44 -8.02 0.95 27.06
N GLY A 45 -7.70 -0.06 26.25
CA GLY A 45 -8.05 -1.45 26.46
C GLY A 45 -6.88 -2.38 26.70
N GLU A 46 -7.16 -3.65 27.01
CA GLU A 46 -6.15 -4.72 27.11
C GLU A 46 -5.52 -5.07 25.74
N ASN A 47 -6.03 -4.51 24.66
CA ASN A 47 -5.59 -4.82 23.31
C ASN A 47 -4.51 -3.82 22.84
N THR A 48 -3.29 -4.12 23.18
CA THR A 48 -2.07 -3.43 22.73
C THR A 48 -1.46 -4.10 21.49
N ALA A 49 -2.30 -4.62 20.58
CA ALA A 49 -1.83 -5.29 19.37
C ALA A 49 -0.89 -4.36 18.57
N ASP A 50 0.14 -4.96 17.98
CA ASP A 50 1.09 -4.27 17.11
C ASP A 50 0.40 -3.68 15.88
N LEU A 51 1.06 -2.72 15.23
CA LEU A 51 0.53 -2.06 14.05
C LEU A 51 0.92 -2.80 12.77
N SER A 52 -0.04 -2.90 11.86
CA SER A 52 0.20 -3.17 10.46
C SER A 52 -0.18 -1.92 9.66
N LEU A 53 0.76 -1.37 8.91
CA LEU A 53 0.56 -0.19 8.07
C LEU A 53 0.48 -0.56 6.60
N TYR A 54 -0.46 0.03 5.89
CA TYR A 54 -0.56 -0.02 4.44
C TYR A 54 -0.41 1.39 3.86
N VAL A 55 0.54 1.56 2.95
CA VAL A 55 0.75 2.81 2.22
C VAL A 55 0.33 2.60 0.78
N HIS A 56 -0.66 3.37 0.35
CA HIS A 56 -1.20 3.27 -1.00
C HIS A 56 -0.53 4.28 -1.93
N ILE A 57 0.31 3.83 -2.86
CA ILE A 57 0.90 4.69 -3.89
C ILE A 57 0.04 4.64 -5.14
N PRO A 58 -0.74 5.69 -5.46
CA PRO A 58 -1.78 5.59 -6.49
C PRO A 58 -1.26 5.67 -7.93
N PHE A 59 0.02 5.96 -8.14
CA PHE A 59 0.55 6.29 -9.46
C PHE A 59 0.88 5.06 -10.30
N CYS A 60 0.51 5.11 -11.60
CA CYS A 60 0.88 4.13 -12.60
C CYS A 60 1.30 4.83 -13.88
N ALA A 61 2.41 4.41 -14.50
CA ALA A 61 2.79 4.91 -15.83
C ALA A 61 1.87 4.37 -16.93
N ASN A 62 1.24 3.22 -16.74
CA ASN A 62 0.36 2.55 -17.69
C ASN A 62 -0.81 1.88 -16.97
N VAL A 63 -1.93 1.69 -17.69
CA VAL A 63 -3.09 0.94 -17.20
C VAL A 63 -2.91 -0.54 -17.49
N CYS A 64 -3.14 -1.39 -16.50
CA CYS A 64 -3.25 -2.83 -16.67
C CYS A 64 -4.68 -3.23 -17.03
N PHE A 65 -4.86 -4.24 -17.89
CA PHE A 65 -6.19 -4.65 -18.37
C PHE A 65 -7.15 -5.11 -17.26
N PHE A 66 -6.62 -5.56 -16.13
CA PHE A 66 -7.41 -6.10 -15.01
C PHE A 66 -7.37 -5.23 -13.75
N CYS A 67 -6.97 -3.96 -13.91
CA CYS A 67 -6.74 -3.11 -12.77
C CYS A 67 -8.03 -2.68 -12.09
N GLY A 68 -8.27 -3.18 -10.88
CA GLY A 68 -9.30 -2.73 -9.95
C GLY A 68 -8.81 -1.74 -8.88
N CYS A 69 -7.52 -1.38 -8.90
CA CYS A 69 -6.94 -0.50 -7.90
C CYS A 69 -7.42 0.94 -8.04
N ASN A 70 -7.50 1.66 -6.93
CA ASN A 70 -7.59 3.11 -6.94
C ASN A 70 -6.26 3.68 -7.47
N LYS A 71 -6.28 4.30 -8.65
CA LYS A 71 -5.05 4.72 -9.35
C LYS A 71 -5.20 6.01 -10.10
N GLU A 72 -4.08 6.71 -10.24
CA GLU A 72 -3.89 7.83 -11.16
C GLU A 72 -2.86 7.44 -12.22
N VAL A 73 -3.26 7.48 -13.49
CA VAL A 73 -2.36 7.16 -14.60
C VAL A 73 -1.64 8.43 -15.01
N THR A 74 -0.35 8.49 -14.74
CA THR A 74 0.48 9.65 -15.04
C THR A 74 1.94 9.24 -15.31
N LYS A 75 2.66 10.07 -16.03
CA LYS A 75 4.12 10.03 -16.18
C LYS A 75 4.78 11.25 -15.53
N ASP A 76 3.96 12.13 -14.97
CA ASP A 76 4.44 13.34 -14.30
C ASP A 76 4.85 13.03 -12.85
N HIS A 77 6.15 12.98 -12.61
CA HIS A 77 6.72 12.74 -11.28
C HIS A 77 6.55 13.94 -10.31
N CYS A 78 6.11 15.11 -10.78
CA CYS A 78 5.77 16.19 -9.84
C CYS A 78 4.61 15.83 -8.94
N ARG A 79 3.71 14.95 -9.40
CA ARG A 79 2.55 14.48 -8.64
C ARG A 79 2.94 13.65 -7.40
N SER A 80 4.04 12.90 -7.47
CA SER A 80 4.53 12.14 -6.33
C SER A 80 4.99 13.04 -5.19
N LYS A 81 5.61 14.19 -5.51
CA LYS A 81 6.05 15.14 -4.50
C LYS A 81 4.87 15.72 -3.71
N GLU A 82 3.84 16.21 -4.40
CA GLU A 82 2.61 16.70 -3.76
C GLU A 82 1.97 15.61 -2.88
N TYR A 83 1.95 14.37 -3.38
CA TYR A 83 1.43 13.23 -2.65
C TYR A 83 2.21 12.96 -1.36
N LEU A 84 3.54 12.98 -1.39
CA LEU A 84 4.38 12.74 -0.21
C LEU A 84 4.20 13.84 0.85
N GLU A 85 3.97 15.08 0.45
CA GLU A 85 3.64 16.18 1.38
C GLU A 85 2.31 15.88 2.11
N VAL A 86 1.28 15.42 1.37
CA VAL A 86 -0.02 15.05 1.96
C VAL A 86 0.10 13.80 2.82
N LEU A 87 0.85 12.78 2.37
CA LEU A 87 1.10 11.56 3.15
C LEU A 87 1.80 11.86 4.47
N SER A 88 2.79 12.77 4.46
CA SER A 88 3.45 13.22 5.69
C SER A 88 2.45 13.81 6.68
N LYS A 89 1.53 14.63 6.19
CA LYS A 89 0.47 15.23 7.01
C LYS A 89 -0.51 14.18 7.55
N GLU A 90 -0.86 13.20 6.72
CA GLU A 90 -1.71 12.08 7.13
C GLU A 90 -1.03 11.25 8.22
N CYS A 91 0.25 10.91 8.07
CA CYS A 91 1.02 10.21 9.09
C CYS A 91 1.07 10.98 10.42
N GLU A 92 1.26 12.29 10.37
CA GLU A 92 1.21 13.16 11.56
C GLU A 92 -0.15 13.04 12.27
N LEU A 93 -1.25 13.22 11.53
CA LEU A 93 -2.60 13.17 12.07
C LEU A 93 -2.96 11.80 12.65
N VAL A 94 -2.69 10.73 11.89
CA VAL A 94 -3.01 9.37 12.30
C VAL A 94 -2.17 8.96 13.52
N SER A 95 -0.87 9.23 13.50
CA SER A 95 0.01 8.90 14.63
C SER A 95 -0.31 9.65 15.91
N ALA A 96 -0.87 10.88 15.81
CA ALA A 96 -1.33 11.63 16.95
C ALA A 96 -2.56 10.99 17.62
N GLU A 97 -3.45 10.38 16.82
CA GLU A 97 -4.68 9.77 17.29
C GLU A 97 -4.52 8.31 17.76
N ILE A 98 -3.43 7.63 17.35
CA ILE A 98 -3.18 6.25 17.79
C ILE A 98 -2.81 6.24 19.27
N GLY A 99 -3.67 5.61 20.07
CA GLY A 99 -3.39 5.33 21.48
C GLY A 99 -2.48 4.10 21.66
N GLY A 100 -1.75 4.06 22.78
CA GLY A 100 -0.97 2.90 23.19
C GLY A 100 0.30 2.66 22.37
N ASN A 101 0.59 1.38 22.06
CA ASN A 101 1.79 0.98 21.33
C ASN A 101 1.72 1.41 19.85
N LYS A 102 2.77 2.09 19.40
CA LYS A 102 2.94 2.54 18.00
C LYS A 102 3.97 1.70 17.24
N GLU A 103 4.33 0.54 17.76
CA GLU A 103 5.28 -0.35 17.11
C GLU A 103 4.63 -1.02 15.90
N VAL A 104 5.29 -0.92 14.76
CA VAL A 104 4.85 -1.44 13.47
C VAL A 104 5.62 -2.73 13.19
N VAL A 105 4.93 -3.84 13.15
CA VAL A 105 5.51 -5.16 12.81
C VAL A 105 5.36 -5.49 11.34
N GLN A 106 4.47 -4.79 10.63
CA GLN A 106 4.25 -4.99 9.20
C GLN A 106 4.00 -3.65 8.51
N LEU A 107 4.75 -3.38 7.45
CA LEU A 107 4.58 -2.22 6.58
C LEU A 107 4.49 -2.68 5.13
N HIS A 108 3.40 -2.37 4.46
CA HIS A 108 3.18 -2.77 3.07
C HIS A 108 2.91 -1.57 2.17
N PHE A 109 3.66 -1.49 1.07
CA PHE A 109 3.44 -0.51 0.00
C PHE A 109 2.78 -1.19 -1.18
N GLY A 110 1.57 -0.75 -1.50
CA GLY A 110 0.79 -1.27 -2.61
C GLY A 110 0.06 -0.18 -3.38
N GLY A 111 -0.92 -0.57 -4.18
CA GLY A 111 -1.82 0.33 -4.87
C GLY A 111 -1.71 0.32 -6.38
N GLY A 112 -1.20 1.38 -6.97
CA GLY A 112 -0.90 1.49 -8.38
C GLY A 112 0.42 0.80 -8.71
N SER A 113 1.51 1.57 -8.65
CA SER A 113 2.87 1.06 -8.83
C SER A 113 3.80 1.80 -7.87
N PRO A 114 4.06 1.24 -6.66
CA PRO A 114 4.90 1.93 -5.67
C PRO A 114 6.29 2.30 -6.19
N THR A 115 6.83 1.52 -7.14
CA THR A 115 8.11 1.80 -7.81
C THR A 115 8.03 2.95 -8.83
N PHE A 116 6.87 3.60 -8.98
CA PHE A 116 6.74 4.90 -9.64
C PHE A 116 7.56 5.97 -8.92
N LEU A 117 7.65 5.90 -7.59
CA LEU A 117 8.53 6.76 -6.81
C LEU A 117 9.97 6.62 -7.27
N ASN A 118 10.67 7.75 -7.43
CA ASN A 118 12.10 7.72 -7.72
C ASN A 118 12.94 7.28 -6.50
N ASN A 119 14.24 7.16 -6.65
CA ASN A 119 15.10 6.63 -5.60
C ASN A 119 15.13 7.53 -4.35
N GLU A 120 15.10 8.84 -4.53
CA GLU A 120 15.08 9.81 -3.43
C GLU A 120 13.73 9.78 -2.70
N GLU A 121 12.64 9.70 -3.43
CA GLU A 121 11.28 9.61 -2.90
C GLU A 121 11.05 8.30 -2.11
N ILE A 122 11.70 7.20 -2.50
CA ILE A 122 11.70 5.94 -1.74
C ILE A 122 12.30 6.15 -0.34
N PHE A 123 13.44 6.82 -0.23
CA PHE A 123 14.01 7.15 1.08
C PHE A 123 13.12 8.13 1.84
N GLN A 124 12.63 9.16 1.16
CA GLN A 124 11.75 10.17 1.78
C GLN A 124 10.49 9.55 2.38
N VAL A 125 9.81 8.64 1.68
CA VAL A 125 8.62 7.98 2.22
C VAL A 125 8.96 7.12 3.45
N MET A 126 10.09 6.44 3.44
CA MET A 126 10.53 5.66 4.60
C MET A 126 10.89 6.55 5.79
N ASP A 127 11.48 7.72 5.56
CA ASP A 127 11.78 8.70 6.60
C ASP A 127 10.49 9.30 7.19
N ILE A 128 9.49 9.59 6.35
CA ILE A 128 8.15 10.01 6.81
C ILE A 128 7.56 8.96 7.76
N ILE A 129 7.56 7.69 7.37
CA ILE A 129 7.02 6.63 8.22
C ILE A 129 7.80 6.52 9.54
N ARG A 130 9.14 6.49 9.49
CA ARG A 130 10.00 6.38 10.68
C ARG A 130 9.89 7.57 11.63
N SER A 131 9.55 8.75 11.13
CA SER A 131 9.37 9.93 11.98
C SER A 131 8.09 9.89 12.83
N HIS A 132 7.11 9.08 12.44
CA HIS A 132 5.81 9.00 13.12
C HIS A 132 5.53 7.65 13.78
N PHE A 133 6.20 6.58 13.34
CA PHE A 133 5.98 5.21 13.81
C PHE A 133 7.29 4.51 14.14
N ALA A 134 7.29 3.69 15.18
CA ALA A 134 8.41 2.84 15.51
C ALA A 134 8.32 1.53 14.72
N LEU A 135 9.26 1.27 13.82
CA LEU A 135 9.35 -0.04 13.16
C LEU A 135 10.03 -1.04 14.09
N ALA A 136 9.41 -2.21 14.28
CA ALA A 136 10.03 -3.31 15.00
C ALA A 136 11.34 -3.75 14.32
N PRO A 137 12.33 -4.25 15.07
CA PRO A 137 13.60 -4.68 14.49
C PRO A 137 13.48 -5.79 13.44
N ASP A 138 12.45 -6.62 13.56
CA ASP A 138 12.11 -7.73 12.67
C ASP A 138 10.86 -7.46 11.82
N ALA A 139 10.44 -6.19 11.71
CA ALA A 139 9.29 -5.82 10.91
C ALA A 139 9.38 -6.32 9.47
N GLU A 140 8.28 -6.89 8.97
CA GLU A 140 8.15 -7.18 7.55
C GLU A 140 7.85 -5.87 6.80
N ILE A 141 8.79 -5.42 5.96
CA ILE A 141 8.64 -4.23 5.13
C ILE A 141 8.58 -4.66 3.67
N SER A 142 7.38 -4.63 3.11
CA SER A 142 7.08 -5.18 1.80
C SER A 142 6.63 -4.13 0.80
N ILE A 143 6.90 -4.39 -0.48
CA ILE A 143 6.53 -3.51 -1.59
C ILE A 143 6.06 -4.31 -2.80
N GLU A 144 4.98 -3.85 -3.43
CA GLU A 144 4.55 -4.34 -4.73
C GLU A 144 5.41 -3.74 -5.84
N VAL A 145 5.89 -4.56 -6.75
CA VAL A 145 6.74 -4.13 -7.86
C VAL A 145 6.19 -4.60 -9.20
N ASP A 146 6.27 -3.72 -10.20
CA ASP A 146 6.13 -4.10 -11.60
C ASP A 146 7.53 -4.34 -12.18
N PRO A 147 7.92 -5.60 -12.45
CA PRO A 147 9.26 -5.91 -12.90
C PRO A 147 9.61 -5.33 -14.26
N ARG A 148 8.61 -4.91 -15.06
CA ARG A 148 8.85 -4.21 -16.33
C ARG A 148 9.45 -2.80 -16.12
N SER A 149 9.13 -2.18 -14.99
CA SER A 149 9.55 -0.82 -14.63
C SER A 149 10.52 -0.77 -13.45
N THR A 150 10.97 -1.93 -12.95
CA THR A 150 11.84 -2.03 -11.78
C THR A 150 13.20 -2.63 -12.19
N PRO A 151 14.16 -1.81 -12.58
CA PRO A 151 15.51 -2.27 -12.91
C PRO A 151 16.26 -2.76 -11.66
N VAL A 152 17.34 -3.51 -11.86
CA VAL A 152 18.08 -4.18 -10.78
C VAL A 152 18.67 -3.19 -9.77
N ASP A 153 19.16 -2.06 -10.23
CA ASP A 153 19.67 -0.99 -9.36
C ASP A 153 18.60 -0.42 -8.43
N LYS A 154 17.35 -0.39 -8.87
CA LYS A 154 16.22 -0.01 -8.01
C LYS A 154 15.98 -1.02 -6.89
N VAL A 155 16.20 -2.30 -7.14
CA VAL A 155 16.09 -3.34 -6.09
C VAL A 155 17.13 -3.11 -4.99
N GLU A 156 18.34 -2.70 -5.35
CA GLU A 156 19.37 -2.34 -4.36
C GLU A 156 18.96 -1.11 -3.53
N VAL A 157 18.33 -0.12 -4.16
CA VAL A 157 17.78 1.05 -3.46
C VAL A 157 16.71 0.65 -2.48
N LEU A 158 15.77 -0.21 -2.88
CA LEU A 158 14.73 -0.72 -2.00
C LEU A 158 15.32 -1.46 -0.80
N ALA A 159 16.32 -2.34 -1.01
CA ALA A 159 16.99 -3.04 0.08
C ALA A 159 17.70 -2.05 1.04
N LYS A 160 18.38 -1.02 0.52
CA LYS A 160 19.02 0.04 1.32
C LYS A 160 18.01 0.89 2.10
N ALA A 161 16.82 1.11 1.56
CA ALA A 161 15.74 1.81 2.24
C ALA A 161 15.10 0.97 3.38
N GLY A 162 15.36 -0.34 3.39
CA GLY A 162 14.93 -1.25 4.45
C GLY A 162 13.81 -2.21 4.04
N PHE A 163 13.43 -2.25 2.76
CA PHE A 163 12.49 -3.26 2.28
C PHE A 163 13.12 -4.66 2.32
N ASN A 164 12.44 -5.62 2.92
CA ASN A 164 12.91 -7.00 3.09
C ASN A 164 12.03 -8.03 2.37
N ARG A 165 10.93 -7.57 1.74
CA ARG A 165 10.04 -8.42 0.94
C ARG A 165 9.56 -7.67 -0.31
N MET A 166 9.50 -8.38 -1.45
CA MET A 166 8.91 -7.87 -2.69
C MET A 166 7.78 -8.78 -3.15
N SER A 167 6.65 -8.17 -3.51
CA SER A 167 5.56 -8.84 -4.21
C SER A 167 5.62 -8.47 -5.69
N ILE A 168 5.85 -9.45 -6.54
CA ILE A 168 5.97 -9.24 -7.98
C ILE A 168 4.61 -9.39 -8.62
N GLY A 169 4.16 -8.37 -9.35
CA GLY A 169 2.88 -8.33 -10.06
C GLY A 169 2.83 -9.29 -11.25
N ALA A 170 2.83 -10.60 -11.00
CA ALA A 170 2.84 -11.63 -12.03
C ALA A 170 1.56 -11.66 -12.90
N VAL A 171 0.48 -11.07 -12.44
CA VAL A 171 -0.81 -11.05 -13.17
C VAL A 171 -0.69 -10.36 -14.54
N SER A 172 0.18 -9.36 -14.65
CA SER A 172 0.45 -8.69 -15.93
C SER A 172 1.30 -9.53 -16.90
N TYR A 173 1.94 -10.59 -16.42
CA TYR A 173 2.85 -11.43 -17.22
C TYR A 173 2.19 -12.65 -17.82
N THR A 174 1.17 -13.19 -17.19
CA THR A 174 0.46 -14.38 -17.72
C THR A 174 -0.17 -14.12 -19.09
N HIS A 175 -0.37 -12.87 -19.48
CA HIS A 175 -0.86 -12.49 -20.79
C HIS A 175 0.24 -12.21 -21.82
N LEU A 176 1.46 -11.93 -21.37
CA LEU A 176 2.60 -11.60 -22.24
C LEU A 176 3.50 -12.80 -22.51
N THR A 177 3.39 -13.86 -21.71
CA THR A 177 4.33 -14.98 -21.71
C THR A 177 3.71 -16.33 -22.01
N LEU A 178 2.39 -16.40 -22.24
CA LEU A 178 1.81 -17.65 -22.75
C LEU A 178 2.21 -17.79 -24.22
N PRO A 179 3.06 -18.77 -24.56
CA PRO A 179 3.28 -19.08 -25.96
C PRO A 179 1.94 -19.51 -26.57
N THR A 180 1.63 -18.92 -27.67
CA THR A 180 0.51 -19.34 -28.52
C THR A 180 0.78 -20.70 -29.09
#